data_dfbf72a56b7f0175be1394f5dbd138f4
#
_entry.id   dfbf72a56b7f0175be1394f5dbd138f4
#
_cell.length_a   1.000
_cell.length_b   1.000
_cell.length_c   1.000
_cell.angle_alpha   90.00
_cell.angle_beta   90.00
_cell.angle_gamma   90.00
#
_symmetry.space_group_name_H-M   'P 1'
#
loop_
_entity.id
_entity.type
_entity.pdbx_description
1 polymer ?
#
loop_
_entity_poly.entity_id
_entity_poly.type
_entity_poly.pdbx_seq_one_letter_code
_entity_poly.pdbx_strand_id
1 'polypeptide(L)'
;MITAAALELPVRRWVPDRLAVAGLFSVLLPVTMLNGSYTGSMLEVSNTLGSNAEDITMGYYAASAGMAIAYPIVPKVLGAVSSKVLLLADLTLQFLLSWFCARSQSADTLIVCSFFIGFLKGFLMLWCIRRIKTIFSPKDVRSEFYAYFYPLVFGCGQLSMIITAELAYHYDWKYMYYFMMILLLAALLMVAICFRHD
;
A
#
# COMPACT_ATOMS: atom_id res chain seq x y z
N MET A 1 13.82 -11.69 -19.10
CA MET A 1 14.36 -11.56 -17.75
C MET A 1 14.22 -10.08 -17.35
N ILE A 2 13.45 -9.74 -16.32
CA ILE A 2 13.19 -8.36 -15.91
C ILE A 2 14.43 -7.83 -15.19
N THR A 3 15.07 -6.78 -15.73
CA THR A 3 16.27 -6.16 -15.14
C THR A 3 15.92 -4.83 -14.47
N ALA A 4 16.66 -4.45 -13.44
CA ALA A 4 16.45 -3.17 -12.74
C ALA A 4 16.63 -1.97 -13.67
N ALA A 5 17.49 -2.09 -14.68
CA ALA A 5 17.70 -1.07 -15.69
C ALA A 5 16.47 -0.90 -16.60
N ALA A 6 15.76 -2.00 -16.92
CA ALA A 6 14.51 -1.93 -17.67
C ALA A 6 13.37 -1.26 -16.89
N LEU A 7 13.44 -1.30 -15.54
CA LEU A 7 12.48 -0.68 -14.64
C LEU A 7 12.75 0.81 -14.37
N GLU A 8 13.85 1.35 -14.87
CA GLU A 8 14.32 2.71 -14.50
C GLU A 8 14.24 2.95 -12.98
N LEU A 9 14.50 1.90 -12.19
CA LEU A 9 14.46 2.00 -10.74
C LEU A 9 15.69 2.77 -10.27
N PRO A 10 15.54 3.74 -9.34
CA PRO A 10 16.65 4.43 -8.72
C PRO A 10 17.36 3.52 -7.70
N VAL A 11 18.02 2.48 -8.19
CA VAL A 11 18.66 1.45 -7.35
C VAL A 11 20.16 1.72 -7.23
N ARG A 12 20.74 1.33 -6.11
CA ARG A 12 22.19 1.39 -5.91
C ARG A 12 22.88 0.36 -6.81
N ARG A 13 24.08 0.69 -7.32
CA ARG A 13 24.84 -0.15 -8.28
C ARG A 13 25.17 -1.57 -7.79
N TRP A 14 25.24 -1.79 -6.48
CA TRP A 14 25.56 -3.09 -5.89
C TRP A 14 24.33 -4.01 -5.72
N VAL A 15 23.13 -3.49 -5.94
CA VAL A 15 21.87 -4.24 -5.75
C VAL A 15 21.62 -5.10 -6.98
N PRO A 16 21.52 -6.44 -6.82
CA PRO A 16 21.18 -7.32 -7.93
C PRO A 16 19.75 -7.09 -8.40
N ASP A 17 19.50 -7.27 -9.68
CA ASP A 17 18.20 -7.02 -10.33
C ASP A 17 17.03 -7.72 -9.62
N ARG A 18 17.25 -8.94 -9.13
CA ARG A 18 16.23 -9.70 -8.39
C ARG A 18 15.82 -9.00 -7.10
N LEU A 19 16.77 -8.40 -6.39
CA LEU A 19 16.51 -7.68 -5.15
C LEU A 19 15.82 -6.34 -5.43
N ALA A 20 16.15 -5.68 -6.53
CA ALA A 20 15.48 -4.46 -6.97
C ALA A 20 13.99 -4.70 -7.30
N VAL A 21 13.71 -5.78 -8.01
CA VAL A 21 12.34 -6.21 -8.29
C VAL A 21 11.60 -6.59 -7.01
N ALA A 22 12.24 -7.32 -6.09
CA ALA A 22 11.67 -7.63 -4.78
C ALA A 22 11.36 -6.35 -3.97
N GLY A 23 12.22 -5.32 -4.06
CA GLY A 23 11.98 -4.01 -3.46
C GLY A 23 10.74 -3.32 -4.02
N LEU A 24 10.52 -3.37 -5.32
CA LEU A 24 9.30 -2.84 -5.93
C LEU A 24 8.05 -3.60 -5.46
N PHE A 25 8.10 -4.92 -5.43
CA PHE A 25 6.99 -5.73 -4.92
C PHE A 25 6.73 -5.49 -3.43
N SER A 26 7.76 -5.31 -2.61
CA SER A 26 7.59 -5.01 -1.18
C SER A 26 6.86 -3.68 -0.94
N VAL A 27 7.04 -2.69 -1.82
CA VAL A 27 6.28 -1.43 -1.80
C VAL A 27 4.85 -1.63 -2.29
N LEU A 28 4.65 -2.49 -3.28
CA LEU A 28 3.33 -2.76 -3.86
C LEU A 28 2.40 -3.53 -2.90
N LEU A 29 2.95 -4.46 -2.09
CA LEU A 29 2.16 -5.30 -1.18
C LEU A 29 1.27 -4.52 -0.20
N PRO A 30 1.77 -3.55 0.59
CA PRO A 30 0.90 -2.78 1.48
C PRO A 30 -0.21 -2.06 0.75
N VAL A 31 0.07 -1.58 -0.46
CA VAL A 31 -0.92 -0.88 -1.30
C VAL A 31 -2.06 -1.80 -1.71
N THR A 32 -1.74 -2.99 -2.18
CA THR A 32 -2.74 -3.95 -2.68
C THR A 32 -3.53 -4.62 -1.58
N MET A 33 -2.91 -4.82 -0.41
CA MET A 33 -3.50 -5.57 0.69
C MET A 33 -4.41 -4.75 1.62
N LEU A 34 -4.32 -3.41 1.63
CA LEU A 34 -5.08 -2.60 2.61
C LEU A 34 -6.59 -2.79 2.53
N ASN A 35 -7.17 -2.68 1.34
CA ASN A 35 -8.61 -2.72 1.20
C ASN A 35 -9.16 -4.08 1.65
N GLY A 36 -8.45 -5.16 1.33
CA GLY A 36 -8.78 -6.48 1.81
C GLY A 36 -8.66 -6.63 3.33
N SER A 37 -7.59 -6.08 3.91
CA SER A 37 -7.38 -6.09 5.35
C SER A 37 -8.52 -5.44 6.11
N TYR A 38 -8.97 -4.27 5.67
CA TYR A 38 -10.06 -3.55 6.32
C TYR A 38 -11.39 -4.31 6.22
N THR A 39 -11.75 -4.78 5.02
CA THR A 39 -13.00 -5.51 4.79
C THR A 39 -13.08 -6.83 5.56
N GLY A 40 -11.95 -7.49 5.76
CA GLY A 40 -11.89 -8.74 6.52
C GLY A 40 -12.15 -8.61 8.02
N SER A 41 -12.08 -7.40 8.58
CA SER A 41 -12.18 -7.16 10.03
C SER A 41 -13.31 -6.20 10.42
N MET A 42 -14.15 -5.78 9.48
CA MET A 42 -15.18 -4.76 9.74
C MET A 42 -16.15 -5.14 10.87
N LEU A 43 -16.58 -6.40 10.92
CA LEU A 43 -17.54 -6.87 11.91
C LEU A 43 -16.95 -6.85 13.32
N GLU A 44 -15.72 -7.31 13.48
CA GLU A 44 -15.00 -7.34 14.74
C GLU A 44 -14.71 -5.93 15.27
N VAL A 45 -14.35 -5.01 14.36
CA VAL A 45 -14.16 -3.59 14.69
C VAL A 45 -15.46 -2.97 15.20
N SER A 46 -16.57 -3.20 14.48
CA SER A 46 -17.91 -2.72 14.86
C SER A 46 -18.31 -3.23 16.24
N ASN A 47 -18.19 -4.53 16.50
CA ASN A 47 -18.53 -5.15 17.76
C ASN A 47 -17.67 -4.61 18.92
N THR A 48 -16.37 -4.42 18.71
CA THR A 48 -15.44 -4.00 19.75
C THR A 48 -15.59 -2.52 20.11
N LEU A 49 -15.84 -1.67 19.10
CA LEU A 49 -16.01 -0.24 19.32
C LEU A 49 -17.45 0.15 19.71
N GLY A 50 -18.40 -0.80 19.68
CA GLY A 50 -19.81 -0.52 19.91
C GLY A 50 -20.42 0.44 18.89
N SER A 51 -19.84 0.51 17.69
CA SER A 51 -20.27 1.36 16.60
C SER A 51 -21.09 0.58 15.59
N ASN A 52 -21.94 1.26 14.83
CA ASN A 52 -22.68 0.62 13.75
C ASN A 52 -21.73 0.13 12.64
N ALA A 53 -22.07 -0.95 11.98
CA ALA A 53 -21.30 -1.46 10.84
C ALA A 53 -21.20 -0.44 9.69
N GLU A 54 -22.22 0.44 9.57
CA GLU A 54 -22.22 1.55 8.61
C GLU A 54 -21.10 2.56 8.90
N ASP A 55 -20.87 2.92 10.17
CA ASP A 55 -19.81 3.86 10.57
C ASP A 55 -18.42 3.28 10.25
N ILE A 56 -18.23 1.99 10.50
CA ILE A 56 -16.97 1.32 10.16
C ILE A 56 -16.77 1.24 8.64
N THR A 57 -17.84 1.00 7.88
CA THR A 57 -17.81 1.00 6.41
C THR A 57 -17.42 2.39 5.86
N MET A 58 -17.80 3.49 6.54
CA MET A 58 -17.34 4.84 6.17
C MET A 58 -15.83 4.98 6.15
N GLY A 59 -15.09 4.27 7.01
CA GLY A 59 -13.62 4.25 6.95
C GLY A 59 -13.08 3.67 5.64
N TYR A 60 -13.71 2.63 5.10
CA TYR A 60 -13.36 2.08 3.79
C TYR A 60 -13.62 3.08 2.66
N TYR A 61 -14.76 3.75 2.68
CA TYR A 61 -15.07 4.78 1.69
C TYR A 61 -14.17 6.01 1.84
N ALA A 62 -13.83 6.40 3.06
CA ALA A 62 -12.89 7.49 3.33
C ALA A 62 -11.50 7.19 2.74
N ALA A 63 -10.99 5.96 2.90
CA ALA A 63 -9.73 5.55 2.28
C ALA A 63 -9.79 5.60 0.75
N SER A 64 -10.89 5.15 0.15
CA SER A 64 -11.10 5.22 -1.29
C SER A 64 -11.18 6.64 -1.81
N ALA A 65 -11.86 7.55 -1.08
CA ALA A 65 -11.92 8.97 -1.40
C ALA A 65 -10.54 9.64 -1.30
N GLY A 66 -9.78 9.34 -0.24
CA GLY A 66 -8.40 9.80 -0.09
C GLY A 66 -7.52 9.40 -1.28
N MET A 67 -7.60 8.15 -1.70
CA MET A 67 -6.88 7.65 -2.88
C MET A 67 -7.30 8.38 -4.17
N ALA A 68 -8.59 8.60 -4.37
CA ALA A 68 -9.10 9.29 -5.54
C ALA A 68 -8.60 10.75 -5.61
N ILE A 69 -8.55 11.45 -4.47
CA ILE A 69 -8.02 12.82 -4.38
C ILE A 69 -6.50 12.86 -4.63
N ALA A 70 -5.77 11.83 -4.23
CA ALA A 70 -4.33 11.76 -4.47
C ALA A 70 -3.98 11.69 -5.96
N TYR A 71 -4.75 10.99 -6.78
CA TYR A 71 -4.42 10.72 -8.18
C TYR A 71 -4.08 11.95 -9.04
N PRO A 72 -4.81 13.06 -9.01
CA PRO A 72 -4.47 14.26 -9.78
C PRO A 72 -3.26 15.02 -9.22
N ILE A 73 -2.93 14.82 -7.95
CA ILE A 73 -1.82 15.53 -7.26
C ILE A 73 -0.49 14.83 -7.50
N VAL A 74 -0.50 13.49 -7.49
CA VAL A 74 0.69 12.64 -7.57
C VAL A 74 1.61 12.98 -8.75
N PRO A 75 1.15 13.16 -10.00
CA PRO A 75 2.05 13.45 -11.12
C PRO A 75 2.88 14.72 -10.93
N LYS A 76 2.32 15.74 -10.25
CA LYS A 76 3.00 17.00 -9.95
C LYS A 76 4.07 16.82 -8.89
N VAL A 77 3.78 16.07 -7.84
CA VAL A 77 4.71 15.81 -6.73
C VAL A 77 5.87 14.91 -7.17
N LEU A 78 5.57 13.86 -7.96
CA LEU A 78 6.60 12.95 -8.49
C LEU A 78 7.62 13.63 -9.43
N GLY A 79 7.27 14.79 -10.00
CA GLY A 79 8.20 15.58 -10.80
C GLY A 79 9.07 16.55 -9.98
N ALA A 80 8.70 16.83 -8.72
CA ALA A 80 9.33 17.85 -7.90
C ALA A 80 10.23 17.29 -6.79
N VAL A 81 10.02 16.05 -6.37
CA VAL A 81 10.69 15.44 -5.21
C VAL A 81 11.36 14.13 -5.62
N SER A 82 12.54 13.84 -5.03
CA SER A 82 13.23 12.58 -5.31
C SER A 82 12.37 11.38 -4.87
N SER A 83 12.34 10.35 -5.72
CA SER A 83 11.52 9.14 -5.50
C SER A 83 11.79 8.48 -4.15
N LYS A 84 13.05 8.42 -3.74
CA LYS A 84 13.44 7.80 -2.46
C LYS A 84 12.87 8.55 -1.26
N VAL A 85 13.01 9.88 -1.24
CA VAL A 85 12.51 10.70 -0.12
C VAL A 85 11.00 10.59 -0.03
N LEU A 86 10.32 10.66 -1.18
CA LEU A 86 8.88 10.52 -1.24
C LEU A 86 8.41 9.15 -0.70
N LEU A 87 9.04 8.06 -1.13
CA LEU A 87 8.69 6.71 -0.68
C LEU A 87 8.94 6.53 0.82
N LEU A 88 10.08 6.98 1.34
CA LEU A 88 10.40 6.89 2.76
C LEU A 88 9.43 7.70 3.62
N ALA A 89 9.11 8.92 3.20
CA ALA A 89 8.15 9.76 3.90
C ALA A 89 6.75 9.14 3.90
N ASP A 90 6.28 8.68 2.74
CA ASP A 90 4.98 8.05 2.58
C ASP A 90 4.83 6.78 3.42
N LEU A 91 5.77 5.84 3.31
CA LEU A 91 5.77 4.60 4.08
C LEU A 91 5.85 4.84 5.59
N THR A 92 6.64 5.84 6.03
CA THR A 92 6.75 6.20 7.44
C THR A 92 5.44 6.80 7.95
N LEU A 93 4.81 7.70 7.19
CA LEU A 93 3.52 8.27 7.56
C LEU A 93 2.42 7.21 7.63
N GLN A 94 2.37 6.28 6.66
CA GLN A 94 1.42 5.17 6.70
C GLN A 94 1.65 4.27 7.91
N PHE A 95 2.90 3.99 8.27
CA PHE A 95 3.25 3.24 9.47
C PHE A 95 2.74 3.92 10.74
N LEU A 96 2.99 5.22 10.89
CA LEU A 96 2.51 6.00 12.04
C LEU A 96 0.98 6.04 12.11
N LEU A 97 0.30 6.28 10.98
CA LEU A 97 -1.16 6.27 10.93
C LEU A 97 -1.74 4.90 11.27
N SER A 98 -1.14 3.81 10.80
CA SER A 98 -1.54 2.45 11.16
C SER A 98 -1.38 2.19 12.65
N TRP A 99 -0.30 2.69 13.25
CA TRP A 99 -0.09 2.60 14.69
C TRP A 99 -1.15 3.38 15.49
N PHE A 100 -1.51 4.59 15.03
CA PHE A 100 -2.60 5.36 15.62
C PHE A 100 -3.94 4.62 15.52
N CYS A 101 -4.25 4.05 14.35
CA CYS A 101 -5.45 3.25 14.17
C CYS A 101 -5.51 2.05 15.11
N ALA A 102 -4.40 1.33 15.29
CA ALA A 102 -4.33 0.19 16.20
C ALA A 102 -4.59 0.54 17.67
N ARG A 103 -4.37 1.81 18.05
CA ARG A 103 -4.63 2.32 19.40
C ARG A 103 -5.95 3.10 19.54
N SER A 104 -6.66 3.28 18.45
CA SER A 104 -7.91 4.02 18.44
C SER A 104 -9.01 3.29 19.24
N GLN A 105 -9.84 4.09 19.89
CA GLN A 105 -11.03 3.63 20.62
C GLN A 105 -12.31 4.26 20.04
N SER A 106 -12.21 4.97 18.93
CA SER A 106 -13.32 5.69 18.31
C SER A 106 -13.36 5.43 16.79
N ALA A 107 -14.57 5.23 16.27
CA ALA A 107 -14.81 5.05 14.84
C ALA A 107 -14.40 6.28 14.03
N ASP A 108 -14.64 7.49 14.55
CA ASP A 108 -14.27 8.75 13.89
C ASP A 108 -12.78 8.85 13.63
N THR A 109 -11.97 8.46 14.62
CA THR A 109 -10.50 8.44 14.47
C THR A 109 -10.08 7.44 13.35
N LEU A 110 -10.72 6.27 13.30
CA LEU A 110 -10.45 5.29 12.24
C LEU A 110 -10.82 5.84 10.86
N ILE A 111 -11.94 6.54 10.73
CA ILE A 111 -12.39 7.13 9.48
C ILE A 111 -11.38 8.18 8.98
N VAL A 112 -10.98 9.11 9.86
CA VAL A 112 -10.02 10.17 9.51
C VAL A 112 -8.66 9.58 9.14
N CYS A 113 -8.14 8.66 9.94
CA CYS A 113 -6.86 8.01 9.65
C CYS A 113 -6.92 7.20 8.36
N SER A 114 -8.03 6.50 8.09
CA SER A 114 -8.25 5.74 6.87
C SER A 114 -8.22 6.63 5.63
N PHE A 115 -8.80 7.83 5.71
CA PHE A 115 -8.71 8.81 4.61
C PHE A 115 -7.26 9.16 4.27
N PHE A 116 -6.44 9.48 5.27
CA PHE A 116 -5.03 9.82 5.05
C PHE A 116 -4.20 8.61 4.59
N ILE A 117 -4.45 7.43 5.14
CA ILE A 117 -3.82 6.19 4.66
C ILE A 117 -4.17 5.95 3.19
N GLY A 118 -5.42 6.13 2.81
CA GLY A 118 -5.87 6.01 1.43
C GLY A 118 -5.19 7.04 0.50
N PHE A 119 -5.09 8.29 0.94
CA PHE A 119 -4.39 9.35 0.21
C PHE A 119 -2.92 8.98 -0.06
N LEU A 120 -2.18 8.56 0.96
CA LEU A 120 -0.79 8.12 0.85
C LEU A 120 -0.66 6.90 -0.07
N LYS A 121 -1.57 5.95 0.01
CA LYS A 121 -1.60 4.80 -0.90
C LYS A 121 -1.80 5.16 -2.35
N GLY A 122 -2.56 6.21 -2.64
CA GLY A 122 -2.67 6.76 -3.98
C GLY A 122 -1.32 7.13 -4.57
N PHE A 123 -0.42 7.69 -3.76
CA PHE A 123 0.96 8.00 -4.16
C PHE A 123 1.75 6.74 -4.50
N LEU A 124 1.79 5.77 -3.59
CA LEU A 124 2.52 4.52 -3.81
C LEU A 124 2.00 3.76 -5.03
N MET A 125 0.68 3.68 -5.20
CA MET A 125 0.06 2.97 -6.31
C MET A 125 0.46 3.56 -7.66
N LEU A 126 0.35 4.89 -7.81
CA LEU A 126 0.75 5.56 -9.05
C LEU A 126 2.25 5.50 -9.30
N TRP A 127 3.06 5.61 -8.24
CA TRP A 127 4.50 5.43 -8.38
C TRP A 127 4.83 4.03 -8.90
N CYS A 128 4.26 2.97 -8.30
CA CYS A 128 4.44 1.60 -8.74
C CYS A 128 3.98 1.39 -10.20
N ILE A 129 2.77 1.85 -10.55
CA ILE A 129 2.23 1.72 -11.91
C ILE A 129 3.14 2.42 -12.93
N ARG A 130 3.64 3.59 -12.60
CA ARG A 130 4.54 4.35 -13.47
C ARG A 130 5.83 3.57 -13.76
N ARG A 131 6.43 2.98 -12.72
CA ARG A 131 7.66 2.17 -12.86
C ARG A 131 7.40 0.86 -13.58
N ILE A 132 6.28 0.21 -13.31
CA ILE A 132 5.92 -1.04 -13.99
C ILE A 132 5.61 -0.79 -15.48
N LYS A 133 4.97 0.34 -15.82
CA LYS A 133 4.69 0.69 -17.23
C LYS A 133 5.94 0.88 -18.07
N THR A 134 7.06 1.31 -17.49
CA THR A 134 8.32 1.48 -18.23
C THR A 134 8.92 0.15 -18.70
N ILE A 135 8.63 -0.95 -17.97
CA ILE A 135 9.08 -2.30 -18.36
C ILE A 135 8.41 -2.79 -19.65
N PHE A 136 7.11 -2.48 -19.80
CA PHE A 136 6.26 -3.04 -20.85
C PHE A 136 5.98 -2.01 -21.94
N SER A 137 7.01 -1.30 -22.37
CA SER A 137 6.89 -0.12 -23.24
C SER A 137 6.62 -0.34 -24.74
N PRO A 138 6.75 -1.48 -25.40
CA PRO A 138 6.16 -1.67 -26.73
C PRO A 138 4.66 -1.92 -26.63
N LYS A 139 3.90 -1.42 -27.61
CA LYS A 139 2.42 -1.47 -27.61
C LYS A 139 1.83 -2.88 -27.47
N ASP A 140 2.58 -3.90 -27.88
CA ASP A 140 2.14 -5.30 -27.90
C ASP A 140 2.22 -5.98 -26.51
N VAL A 141 2.96 -5.41 -25.56
CA VAL A 141 3.19 -6.01 -24.22
C VAL A 141 2.25 -5.45 -23.17
N ARG A 142 1.44 -4.43 -23.49
CA ARG A 142 0.49 -3.86 -22.53
C ARG A 142 -0.58 -4.85 -22.07
N SER A 143 -1.05 -5.71 -22.96
CA SER A 143 -2.03 -6.75 -22.63
C SER A 143 -1.46 -7.76 -21.65
N GLU A 144 -0.21 -8.19 -21.84
CA GLU A 144 0.48 -9.10 -20.92
C GLU A 144 0.69 -8.45 -19.54
N PHE A 145 1.07 -7.16 -19.49
CA PHE A 145 1.19 -6.45 -18.24
C PHE A 145 -0.11 -6.49 -17.44
N TYR A 146 -1.22 -6.12 -18.07
CA TYR A 146 -2.52 -6.12 -17.38
C TYR A 146 -2.99 -7.52 -17.01
N ALA A 147 -2.68 -8.54 -17.81
CA ALA A 147 -2.99 -9.94 -17.52
C ALA A 147 -2.31 -10.45 -16.24
N TYR A 148 -1.11 -9.97 -15.91
CA TYR A 148 -0.42 -10.34 -14.67
C TYR A 148 -0.70 -9.38 -13.50
N PHE A 149 -0.81 -8.09 -13.78
CA PHE A 149 -0.95 -7.06 -12.75
C PHE A 149 -2.31 -7.13 -12.03
N TYR A 150 -3.41 -7.25 -12.78
CA TYR A 150 -4.73 -7.30 -12.15
C TYR A 150 -4.94 -8.54 -11.27
N PRO A 151 -4.64 -9.77 -11.70
CA PRO A 151 -4.73 -10.94 -10.83
C PRO A 151 -3.87 -10.82 -9.57
N LEU A 152 -2.66 -10.23 -9.69
CA LEU A 152 -1.80 -9.99 -8.54
C LEU A 152 -2.45 -9.03 -7.54
N VAL A 153 -2.94 -7.89 -8.01
CA VAL A 153 -3.57 -6.86 -7.15
C VAL A 153 -4.82 -7.42 -6.47
N PHE A 154 -5.72 -8.04 -7.23
CA PHE A 154 -6.93 -8.63 -6.68
C PHE A 154 -6.63 -9.82 -5.79
N GLY A 155 -5.71 -10.71 -6.18
CA GLY A 155 -5.31 -11.86 -5.40
C GLY A 155 -4.70 -11.48 -4.05
N CYS A 156 -3.80 -10.47 -4.02
CA CYS A 156 -3.25 -9.94 -2.79
C CYS A 156 -4.32 -9.32 -1.90
N GLY A 157 -5.31 -8.62 -2.46
CA GLY A 157 -6.44 -8.06 -1.72
C GLY A 157 -7.28 -9.16 -1.05
N GLN A 158 -7.63 -10.21 -1.79
CA GLN A 158 -8.39 -11.34 -1.24
C GLN A 158 -7.61 -12.13 -0.20
N LEU A 159 -6.32 -12.38 -0.45
CA LEU A 159 -5.45 -13.04 0.52
C LEU A 159 -5.36 -12.25 1.83
N SER A 160 -5.23 -10.92 1.73
CA SER A 160 -5.23 -10.04 2.89
C SER A 160 -6.55 -10.09 3.67
N MET A 161 -7.68 -10.14 2.98
CA MET A 161 -9.00 -10.28 3.61
C MET A 161 -9.08 -11.57 4.44
N ILE A 162 -8.61 -12.69 3.89
CA ILE A 162 -8.59 -13.97 4.60
C ILE A 162 -7.68 -13.90 5.83
N ILE A 163 -6.44 -13.43 5.65
CA ILE A 163 -5.46 -13.34 6.75
C ILE A 163 -5.99 -12.45 7.88
N THR A 164 -6.55 -11.30 7.56
CA THR A 164 -7.02 -10.35 8.58
C THR A 164 -8.33 -10.79 9.25
N ALA A 165 -9.21 -11.48 8.54
CA ALA A 165 -10.38 -12.09 9.13
C ALA A 165 -9.99 -13.19 10.15
N GLU A 166 -9.05 -14.05 9.81
CA GLU A 166 -8.52 -15.07 10.73
C GLU A 166 -7.84 -14.46 11.96
N LEU A 167 -7.02 -13.40 11.74
CA LEU A 167 -6.37 -12.70 12.85
C LEU A 167 -7.39 -12.01 13.77
N ALA A 168 -8.42 -11.36 13.21
CA ALA A 168 -9.45 -10.71 13.98
C ALA A 168 -10.31 -11.72 14.76
N TYR A 169 -10.64 -12.86 14.15
CA TYR A 169 -11.43 -13.91 14.78
C TYR A 169 -10.71 -14.60 15.95
N HIS A 170 -9.39 -14.90 15.80
CA HIS A 170 -8.63 -15.64 16.81
C HIS A 170 -7.99 -14.77 17.89
N TYR A 171 -7.77 -13.48 17.60
CA TYR A 171 -7.05 -12.58 18.50
C TYR A 171 -7.80 -11.27 18.76
N ASP A 172 -7.58 -10.25 17.90
CA ASP A 172 -8.19 -8.92 17.99
C ASP A 172 -8.13 -8.26 16.59
N TRP A 173 -9.10 -7.43 16.24
CA TRP A 173 -9.11 -6.65 15.01
C TRP A 173 -7.88 -5.75 14.84
N LYS A 174 -7.24 -5.32 15.91
CA LYS A 174 -6.01 -4.52 15.90
C LYS A 174 -4.84 -5.19 15.19
N TYR A 175 -4.83 -6.54 15.15
CA TYR A 175 -3.82 -7.30 14.45
C TYR A 175 -3.82 -7.06 12.93
N MET A 176 -4.92 -6.59 12.37
CA MET A 176 -4.98 -6.08 11.00
C MET A 176 -3.95 -4.96 10.77
N TYR A 177 -3.90 -3.98 11.68
CA TYR A 177 -2.95 -2.88 11.59
C TYR A 177 -1.52 -3.31 11.88
N TYR A 178 -1.30 -4.22 12.82
CA TYR A 178 0.03 -4.78 13.08
C TYR A 178 0.55 -5.56 11.88
N PHE A 179 -0.29 -6.32 11.22
CA PHE A 179 0.04 -6.99 9.96
C PHE A 179 0.46 -5.98 8.89
N MET A 180 -0.32 -4.91 8.72
CA MET A 180 0.03 -3.82 7.79
C MET A 180 1.34 -3.13 8.16
N MET A 181 1.60 -2.89 9.45
CA MET A 181 2.85 -2.30 9.93
C MET A 181 4.07 -3.16 9.60
N ILE A 182 3.96 -4.48 9.70
CA ILE A 182 5.03 -5.40 9.32
C ILE A 182 5.35 -5.28 7.83
N LEU A 183 4.33 -5.25 6.96
CA LEU A 183 4.50 -5.07 5.53
C LEU A 183 5.12 -3.71 5.19
N LEU A 184 4.66 -2.65 5.85
CA LEU A 184 5.19 -1.29 5.68
C LEU A 184 6.64 -1.18 6.15
N LEU A 185 7.00 -1.82 7.26
CA LEU A 185 8.36 -1.86 7.78
C LEU A 185 9.29 -2.62 6.82
N ALA A 186 8.85 -3.75 6.30
CA ALA A 186 9.60 -4.50 5.29
C ALA A 186 9.85 -3.66 4.03
N ALA A 187 8.82 -2.98 3.54
CA ALA A 187 8.93 -2.07 2.40
C ALA A 187 9.90 -0.90 2.69
N LEU A 188 9.80 -0.30 3.88
CA LEU A 188 10.65 0.81 4.31
C LEU A 188 12.13 0.40 4.36
N LEU A 189 12.44 -0.76 4.94
CA LEU A 189 13.79 -1.31 4.97
C LEU A 189 14.33 -1.58 3.57
N MET A 190 13.52 -2.18 2.69
CA MET A 190 13.91 -2.44 1.30
C MET A 190 14.19 -1.14 0.54
N VAL A 191 13.35 -0.11 0.70
CA VAL A 191 13.56 1.20 0.06
C VAL A 191 14.81 1.89 0.63
N ALA A 192 15.01 1.88 1.95
CA ALA A 192 16.17 2.50 2.60
C ALA A 192 17.50 1.89 2.12
N ILE A 193 17.55 0.56 2.00
CA ILE A 193 18.76 -0.17 1.65
C ILE A 193 19.02 -0.15 0.15
N CYS A 194 18.01 -0.47 -0.67
CA CYS A 194 18.17 -0.74 -2.09
C CYS A 194 18.13 0.51 -2.96
N PHE A 195 17.32 1.53 -2.59
CA PHE A 195 17.10 2.69 -3.46
C PHE A 195 18.18 3.78 -3.25
N ARG A 196 18.54 4.42 -4.37
CA ARG A 196 19.46 5.57 -4.39
C ARG A 196 18.66 6.86 -4.32
N HIS A 197 19.29 7.96 -3.86
CA HIS A 197 18.78 9.30 -4.07
C HIS A 197 18.90 9.67 -5.57
N ASP A 198 17.79 10.10 -6.15
CA ASP A 198 17.71 10.66 -7.48
C ASP A 198 18.11 12.13 -7.44
#